data_8a4a2c33275584e5a0867f7654cfae18
#
_entry.id   8a4a2c33275584e5a0867f7654cfae18
#
_cell.length_a   1.000
_cell.length_b   1.000
_cell.length_c   1.000
_cell.angle_alpha   90.00
_cell.angle_beta   90.00
_cell.angle_gamma   90.00
#
_symmetry.space_group_name_H-M   'P 1'
#
loop_
_entity.id
_entity.type
_entity.pdbx_description
1 polymer ?
#
loop_
_entity_poly.entity_id
_entity_poly.type
_entity_poly.pdbx_seq_one_letter_code
_entity_poly.pdbx_strand_id
1 'polypeptide(L)'
;MDSNETIRPLTEVPVEQTSETLVSSSATAEENNATYVPKQTKEEVIERLKEINEDACNADKQELDLLKQNFYKLHKAEQEAARKAFIDGGGAPEAFIPQPDDAESRFKDIMSSIKEKRSAIQAEQDKEKEDNLVKKLAIIDRLKELAESPEDANKAYNEFKKLQQEWNDIKQVPAAKVNELWKNYQHYAEKFYDLIKLNNEFREYDFKKNLEIKTHLCEAAEKLADEEDVISAFHQLQKLHQEFRNTGPVARSEERRVGK
;
A
#
# COMPACT_ATOMS: atom_id res chain seq x y z
N MET A 1 -21.87 -26.64 -11.09
CA MET A 1 -20.74 -25.93 -10.53
C MET A 1 -21.30 -24.71 -9.85
N ASP A 2 -21.43 -24.83 -8.54
CA ASP A 2 -22.14 -23.89 -7.71
C ASP A 2 -21.21 -22.74 -7.37
N SER A 3 -21.47 -21.57 -7.97
CA SER A 3 -20.84 -20.32 -7.55
C SER A 3 -21.91 -19.48 -6.85
N ASN A 4 -22.37 -19.98 -5.71
CA ASN A 4 -23.16 -19.20 -4.78
C ASN A 4 -22.17 -18.64 -3.74
N GLU A 5 -21.26 -17.76 -4.18
CA GLU A 5 -20.43 -16.98 -3.28
C GLU A 5 -21.30 -15.86 -2.71
N THR A 6 -21.87 -16.16 -1.58
CA THR A 6 -22.57 -15.20 -0.71
C THR A 6 -21.62 -14.03 -0.49
N ILE A 7 -21.98 -12.86 -1.00
CA ILE A 7 -21.28 -11.59 -0.75
C ILE A 7 -21.36 -11.38 0.77
N ARG A 8 -20.28 -11.69 1.47
CA ARG A 8 -20.15 -11.37 2.89
C ARG A 8 -20.03 -9.86 3.03
N PRO A 9 -20.84 -9.23 3.88
CA PRO A 9 -20.65 -7.81 4.17
C PRO A 9 -19.26 -7.58 4.81
N LEU A 10 -18.69 -6.43 4.54
CA LEU A 10 -17.39 -5.91 4.98
C LEU A 10 -17.32 -5.67 6.49
N THR A 11 -17.58 -6.70 7.32
CA THR A 11 -17.37 -6.57 8.76
C THR A 11 -16.09 -7.23 9.24
N GLU A 12 -15.33 -7.89 8.35
CA GLU A 12 -14.05 -8.47 8.71
C GLU A 12 -13.03 -8.30 7.57
N VAL A 13 -12.65 -7.06 7.30
CA VAL A 13 -11.28 -6.81 6.89
C VAL A 13 -10.48 -6.87 8.18
N PRO A 14 -9.45 -7.71 8.32
CA PRO A 14 -8.51 -7.53 9.40
C PRO A 14 -7.95 -6.13 9.19
N VAL A 15 -8.38 -5.20 10.00
CA VAL A 15 -7.60 -4.03 10.32
C VAL A 15 -6.40 -4.62 11.05
N GLU A 16 -5.39 -5.09 10.31
CA GLU A 16 -4.06 -4.95 10.81
C GLU A 16 -3.90 -3.45 11.01
N GLN A 17 -4.26 -3.08 12.22
CA GLN A 17 -3.78 -1.90 12.88
C GLN A 17 -2.25 -1.99 12.87
N THR A 18 -1.64 -1.61 11.77
CA THR A 18 -0.45 -0.83 11.88
C THR A 18 -0.90 0.56 12.35
N SER A 19 -1.51 0.59 13.54
CA SER A 19 -1.30 1.68 14.45
C SER A 19 0.19 1.64 14.77
N GLU A 20 1.01 2.08 13.83
CA GLU A 20 2.21 2.80 14.21
C GLU A 20 1.70 3.99 14.99
N THR A 21 1.48 3.68 16.24
CA THR A 21 1.47 4.59 17.36
C THR A 21 2.44 5.71 17.01
N LEU A 22 1.90 6.91 16.80
CA LEU A 22 2.59 8.14 17.15
C LEU A 22 2.87 8.05 18.66
N VAL A 23 3.78 7.18 19.04
CA VAL A 23 4.41 7.23 20.33
C VAL A 23 5.35 8.41 20.22
N SER A 24 4.87 9.53 20.77
CA SER A 24 5.70 10.52 21.38
C SER A 24 7.01 9.87 21.83
N SER A 25 8.12 10.29 21.23
CA SER A 25 9.45 9.85 21.58
C SER A 25 9.82 10.40 22.98
N SER A 26 9.30 9.75 24.00
CA SER A 26 9.75 9.93 25.36
C SER A 26 9.44 8.68 26.18
N ALA A 27 9.94 7.53 25.74
CA ALA A 27 10.12 6.38 26.63
C ALA A 27 11.07 5.38 25.94
N THR A 28 12.16 5.08 26.67
CA THR A 28 13.06 3.93 26.47
C THR A 28 13.96 3.94 25.24
N ALA A 29 14.92 4.86 25.27
CA ALA A 29 16.25 4.64 24.73
C ALA A 29 17.03 3.66 25.65
N GLU A 30 16.51 2.45 25.82
CA GLU A 30 17.22 1.38 26.56
C GLU A 30 16.89 0.07 25.83
N GLU A 31 17.66 -0.23 24.78
CA GLU A 31 17.91 -1.60 24.29
C GLU A 31 18.53 -1.60 22.89
N ASN A 32 19.67 -0.94 22.73
CA ASN A 32 20.71 -1.31 21.77
C ASN A 32 21.96 -0.48 22.04
N ASN A 33 22.33 -0.40 23.29
CA ASN A 33 23.64 0.09 23.67
C ASN A 33 24.64 -1.06 23.45
N ALA A 34 24.90 -1.41 22.21
CA ALA A 34 26.14 -2.07 21.84
C ALA A 34 27.22 -1.10 22.30
N THR A 35 27.85 -1.42 23.44
CA THR A 35 28.79 -0.56 24.13
C THR A 35 29.90 -0.22 23.13
N TYR A 36 29.82 0.99 22.54
CA TYR A 36 30.87 1.48 21.65
C TYR A 36 32.20 1.45 22.40
N VAL A 37 33.14 0.63 21.94
CA VAL A 37 34.49 0.59 22.49
C VAL A 37 35.32 1.62 21.75
N PRO A 38 35.78 2.71 22.41
CA PRO A 38 36.59 3.73 21.76
C PRO A 38 37.88 3.10 21.18
N LYS A 39 38.16 3.37 19.94
CA LYS A 39 39.37 2.94 19.26
C LYS A 39 40.57 3.68 19.83
N GLN A 40 41.72 3.01 19.89
CA GLN A 40 42.92 3.57 20.52
C GLN A 40 43.77 4.34 19.53
N THR A 41 43.65 4.05 18.23
CA THR A 41 44.45 4.71 17.18
C THR A 41 43.54 5.29 16.10
N LYS A 42 44.06 6.29 15.36
CA LYS A 42 43.37 6.89 14.20
C LYS A 42 43.14 5.87 13.09
N GLU A 43 44.12 4.99 12.88
CA GLU A 43 44.06 3.93 11.87
C GLU A 43 42.91 2.96 12.13
N GLU A 44 42.71 2.57 13.39
CA GLU A 44 41.53 1.72 13.76
C GLU A 44 40.21 2.40 13.50
N VAL A 45 40.14 3.73 13.71
CA VAL A 45 38.89 4.49 13.39
C VAL A 45 38.70 4.53 11.87
N ILE A 46 39.75 4.78 11.10
CA ILE A 46 39.70 4.82 9.63
C ILE A 46 39.33 3.45 9.07
N GLU A 47 39.85 2.35 9.61
CA GLU A 47 39.52 0.99 9.19
C GLU A 47 38.04 0.69 9.43
N ARG A 48 37.51 1.04 10.62
CA ARG A 48 36.09 0.87 10.92
C ARG A 48 35.22 1.72 10.00
N LEU A 49 35.62 2.93 9.67
CA LEU A 49 34.88 3.78 8.71
C LEU A 49 34.89 3.22 7.29
N LYS A 50 35.97 2.53 6.86
CA LYS A 50 36.00 1.83 5.57
C LYS A 50 34.97 0.68 5.54
N GLU A 51 34.92 -0.15 6.60
CA GLU A 51 33.91 -1.19 6.73
C GLU A 51 32.49 -0.62 6.63
N ILE A 52 32.21 0.47 7.35
CA ILE A 52 30.91 1.16 7.30
C ILE A 52 30.66 1.74 5.89
N ASN A 53 31.67 2.24 5.19
CA ASN A 53 31.53 2.76 3.84
C ASN A 53 31.17 1.66 2.81
N GLU A 54 31.53 0.40 3.05
CA GLU A 54 31.10 -0.72 2.22
C GLU A 54 29.60 -1.00 2.35
N ASP A 55 29.05 -0.87 3.56
CA ASP A 55 27.62 -1.03 3.86
C ASP A 55 27.01 0.27 4.44
N ALA A 56 27.08 1.34 3.67
CA ALA A 56 26.59 2.67 4.08
C ALA A 56 25.07 2.72 4.31
N CYS A 57 24.30 1.74 3.81
CA CYS A 57 22.87 1.62 4.02
C CYS A 57 22.50 1.39 5.49
N ASN A 58 23.26 0.51 6.16
CA ASN A 58 22.98 0.06 7.52
C ASN A 58 23.80 0.85 8.56
N ALA A 59 24.56 1.85 8.13
CA ALA A 59 25.42 2.66 8.99
C ALA A 59 24.62 3.39 10.07
N ASP A 60 24.87 3.06 11.34
CA ASP A 60 24.28 3.76 12.47
C ASP A 60 24.84 5.19 12.57
N LYS A 61 23.95 6.16 12.65
CA LYS A 61 24.32 7.57 12.80
C LYS A 61 25.06 7.81 14.12
N GLN A 62 24.66 7.12 15.19
CA GLN A 62 25.31 7.26 16.51
C GLN A 62 26.74 6.73 16.46
N GLU A 63 26.98 5.57 15.82
CA GLU A 63 28.33 5.03 15.66
C GLU A 63 29.21 5.97 14.85
N LEU A 64 28.72 6.57 13.76
CA LEU A 64 29.45 7.53 12.97
C LEU A 64 29.82 8.80 13.77
N ASP A 65 28.92 9.31 14.59
CA ASP A 65 29.17 10.48 15.42
C ASP A 65 30.19 10.15 16.52
N LEU A 66 30.15 8.98 17.11
CA LEU A 66 31.12 8.50 18.11
C LEU A 66 32.51 8.28 17.48
N LEU A 67 32.59 7.68 16.30
CA LEU A 67 33.87 7.51 15.58
C LEU A 67 34.47 8.85 15.21
N LYS A 68 33.66 9.82 14.81
CA LYS A 68 34.08 11.17 14.54
C LYS A 68 34.68 11.88 15.78
N GLN A 69 33.98 11.80 16.91
CA GLN A 69 34.44 12.36 18.17
C GLN A 69 35.74 11.70 18.62
N ASN A 70 35.84 10.37 18.51
CA ASN A 70 37.03 9.62 18.87
C ASN A 70 38.25 10.01 18.01
N PHE A 71 38.07 10.11 16.67
CA PHE A 71 39.13 10.55 15.75
C PHE A 71 39.67 11.89 16.14
N TYR A 72 38.80 12.89 16.33
CA TYR A 72 39.26 14.24 16.67
C TYR A 72 39.88 14.34 18.07
N LYS A 73 39.46 13.52 19.02
CA LYS A 73 40.08 13.41 20.33
C LYS A 73 41.52 12.89 20.23
N LEU A 74 41.75 11.83 19.45
CA LEU A 74 43.08 11.27 19.18
C LEU A 74 43.95 12.24 18.43
N HIS A 75 43.44 12.88 17.37
CA HIS A 75 44.11 13.86 16.58
C HIS A 75 44.59 15.05 17.43
N LYS A 76 43.72 15.57 18.30
CA LYS A 76 44.08 16.66 19.21
C LYS A 76 45.17 16.25 20.23
N ALA A 77 45.06 15.03 20.78
CA ALA A 77 46.07 14.52 21.73
C ALA A 77 47.47 14.39 21.07
N GLU A 78 47.51 13.91 19.82
CA GLU A 78 48.78 13.84 19.05
C GLU A 78 49.34 15.22 18.73
N GLN A 79 48.52 16.19 18.31
CA GLN A 79 48.95 17.56 18.08
C GLN A 79 49.50 18.22 19.35
N GLU A 80 48.84 18.01 20.49
CA GLU A 80 49.31 18.50 21.79
C GLU A 80 50.63 17.85 22.20
N ALA A 81 50.81 16.55 21.97
CA ALA A 81 52.08 15.85 22.22
C ALA A 81 53.20 16.36 21.30
N ALA A 82 52.91 16.53 20.02
CA ALA A 82 53.89 17.11 19.07
C ALA A 82 54.30 18.55 19.43
N ARG A 83 53.31 19.35 19.86
CA ARG A 83 53.58 20.71 20.34
C ARG A 83 54.48 20.73 21.59
N LYS A 84 54.21 19.85 22.55
CA LYS A 84 55.04 19.73 23.75
C LYS A 84 56.45 19.29 23.39
N ALA A 85 56.62 18.28 22.56
CA ALA A 85 57.92 17.82 22.11
C ALA A 85 58.73 18.95 21.37
N PHE A 86 58.02 19.78 20.59
CA PHE A 86 58.64 20.94 19.93
C PHE A 86 59.13 22.00 20.92
N ILE A 87 58.35 22.29 21.97
CA ILE A 87 58.70 23.25 23.01
C ILE A 87 59.86 22.70 23.86
N ASP A 88 59.80 21.41 24.25
CA ASP A 88 60.85 20.74 25.02
C ASP A 88 62.17 20.67 24.24
N GLY A 89 62.10 20.65 22.89
CA GLY A 89 63.25 20.75 22.00
C GLY A 89 63.79 22.19 21.81
N GLY A 90 63.24 23.17 22.55
CA GLY A 90 63.74 24.59 22.50
C GLY A 90 63.02 25.46 21.47
N GLY A 91 61.94 25.00 20.84
CA GLY A 91 61.13 25.78 19.91
C GLY A 91 60.23 26.79 20.61
N ALA A 92 60.01 27.97 20.04
CA ALA A 92 59.07 28.95 20.58
C ALA A 92 57.63 28.45 20.38
N PRO A 93 56.74 28.52 21.41
CA PRO A 93 55.35 28.02 21.34
C PRO A 93 54.54 28.60 20.19
N GLU A 94 54.85 29.80 19.74
CA GLU A 94 54.20 30.55 18.65
C GLU A 94 54.66 30.12 17.26
N ALA A 95 55.84 29.45 17.16
CA ALA A 95 56.39 28.96 15.91
C ALA A 95 55.99 27.55 15.52
N PHE A 96 55.17 26.89 16.36
CA PHE A 96 54.67 25.54 16.06
C PHE A 96 53.63 25.58 14.95
N ILE A 97 53.93 25.01 13.81
CA ILE A 97 53.02 24.79 12.69
C ILE A 97 52.65 23.31 12.67
N PRO A 98 51.36 22.94 12.89
CA PRO A 98 50.94 21.56 12.77
C PRO A 98 51.23 21.00 11.38
N GLN A 99 51.85 19.85 11.31
CA GLN A 99 52.09 19.16 10.03
C GLN A 99 50.77 18.67 9.44
N PRO A 100 50.58 18.74 8.11
CA PRO A 100 49.42 18.17 7.46
C PRO A 100 49.34 16.67 7.77
N ASP A 101 48.15 16.23 8.26
CA ASP A 101 47.93 14.84 8.65
C ASP A 101 47.19 14.11 7.51
N ASP A 102 47.87 13.16 6.89
CA ASP A 102 47.32 12.31 5.85
C ASP A 102 46.13 11.47 6.39
N ALA A 103 46.14 11.09 7.67
CA ALA A 103 45.04 10.40 8.31
C ALA A 103 43.79 11.28 8.39
N GLU A 104 43.94 12.59 8.63
CA GLU A 104 42.79 13.52 8.63
C GLU A 104 42.18 13.66 7.24
N SER A 105 42.99 13.70 6.19
CA SER A 105 42.50 13.75 4.81
C SER A 105 41.72 12.50 4.47
N ARG A 106 42.28 11.32 4.71
CA ARG A 106 41.61 10.02 4.50
C ARG A 106 40.31 9.89 5.30
N PHE A 107 40.29 10.35 6.55
CA PHE A 107 39.11 10.38 7.38
C PHE A 107 38.01 11.24 6.76
N LYS A 108 38.32 12.44 6.32
CA LYS A 108 37.35 13.37 5.68
C LYS A 108 36.79 12.80 4.38
N ASP A 109 37.65 12.20 3.57
CA ASP A 109 37.25 11.59 2.28
C ASP A 109 36.27 10.44 2.48
N ILE A 110 36.56 9.55 3.45
CA ILE A 110 35.66 8.43 3.75
C ILE A 110 34.32 8.92 4.34
N MET A 111 34.36 9.88 5.26
CA MET A 111 33.14 10.48 5.81
C MET A 111 32.28 11.16 4.75
N SER A 112 32.89 11.85 3.79
CA SER A 112 32.20 12.45 2.65
C SER A 112 31.55 11.38 1.78
N SER A 113 32.30 10.32 1.45
CA SER A 113 31.80 9.19 0.67
C SER A 113 30.59 8.52 1.35
N ILE A 114 30.64 8.26 2.66
CA ILE A 114 29.51 7.69 3.42
C ILE A 114 28.31 8.62 3.35
N LYS A 115 28.50 9.92 3.55
CA LYS A 115 27.44 10.92 3.48
C LYS A 115 26.79 10.98 2.10
N GLU A 116 27.58 10.95 1.03
CA GLU A 116 27.11 10.96 -0.36
C GLU A 116 26.30 9.71 -0.67
N LYS A 117 26.80 8.52 -0.31
CA LYS A 117 26.08 7.25 -0.49
C LYS A 117 24.75 7.24 0.25
N ARG A 118 24.73 7.67 1.51
CA ARG A 118 23.47 7.74 2.31
C ARG A 118 22.48 8.72 1.69
N SER A 119 22.96 9.87 1.22
CA SER A 119 22.11 10.86 0.55
C SER A 119 21.52 10.32 -0.76
N ALA A 120 22.32 9.59 -1.54
CA ALA A 120 21.84 8.96 -2.77
C ALA A 120 20.77 7.89 -2.50
N ILE A 121 20.99 7.03 -1.50
CA ILE A 121 20.03 6.00 -1.09
C ILE A 121 18.71 6.63 -0.60
N GLN A 122 18.82 7.67 0.23
CA GLN A 122 17.63 8.38 0.71
C GLN A 122 16.86 9.02 -0.44
N ALA A 123 17.55 9.63 -1.40
CA ALA A 123 16.92 10.23 -2.57
C ALA A 123 16.22 9.18 -3.45
N GLU A 124 16.81 7.98 -3.59
CA GLU A 124 16.19 6.87 -4.33
C GLU A 124 14.95 6.34 -3.61
N GLN A 125 15.01 6.17 -2.29
CA GLN A 125 13.85 5.75 -1.48
C GLN A 125 12.72 6.78 -1.54
N ASP A 126 13.05 8.06 -1.49
CA ASP A 126 12.03 9.11 -1.56
C ASP A 126 11.40 9.18 -2.95
N LYS A 127 12.18 8.95 -4.01
CA LYS A 127 11.67 8.81 -5.37
C LYS A 127 10.75 7.58 -5.50
N GLU A 128 11.14 6.44 -4.94
CA GLU A 128 10.28 5.23 -4.94
C GLU A 128 8.94 5.50 -4.23
N LYS A 129 8.96 6.21 -3.10
CA LYS A 129 7.72 6.60 -2.39
C LYS A 129 6.84 7.52 -3.24
N GLU A 130 7.44 8.45 -3.98
CA GLU A 130 6.72 9.33 -4.89
C GLU A 130 6.10 8.56 -6.07
N ASP A 131 6.85 7.63 -6.68
CA ASP A 131 6.33 6.75 -7.73
C ASP A 131 5.19 5.88 -7.22
N ASN A 132 5.29 5.37 -5.99
CA ASN A 132 4.23 4.61 -5.34
C ASN A 132 2.98 5.47 -5.05
N LEU A 133 3.18 6.74 -4.69
CA LEU A 133 2.08 7.70 -4.53
C LEU A 133 1.30 7.88 -5.85
N VAL A 134 2.01 8.07 -6.96
CA VAL A 134 1.38 8.21 -8.30
C VAL A 134 0.57 6.97 -8.65
N LYS A 135 1.12 5.77 -8.41
CA LYS A 135 0.41 4.51 -8.66
C LYS A 135 -0.86 4.39 -7.82
N LYS A 136 -0.81 4.72 -6.52
CA LYS A 136 -1.98 4.69 -5.64
C LYS A 136 -3.04 5.71 -6.03
N LEU A 137 -2.66 6.89 -6.47
CA LEU A 137 -3.60 7.88 -7.00
C LEU A 137 -4.30 7.37 -8.27
N ALA A 138 -3.56 6.76 -9.19
CA ALA A 138 -4.16 6.16 -10.39
C ALA A 138 -5.17 5.05 -10.07
N ILE A 139 -4.91 4.24 -9.03
CA ILE A 139 -5.89 3.25 -8.54
C ILE A 139 -7.15 3.94 -8.00
N ILE A 140 -7.01 5.01 -7.22
CA ILE A 140 -8.16 5.78 -6.71
C ILE A 140 -8.99 6.36 -7.85
N ASP A 141 -8.34 6.93 -8.87
CA ASP A 141 -9.04 7.47 -10.03
C ASP A 141 -9.81 6.38 -10.79
N ARG A 142 -9.20 5.19 -10.92
CA ARG A 142 -9.89 4.06 -11.54
C ARG A 142 -11.04 3.52 -10.69
N LEU A 143 -10.90 3.48 -9.36
CA LEU A 143 -12.00 3.14 -8.44
C LEU A 143 -13.15 4.14 -8.54
N LYS A 144 -12.83 5.42 -8.70
CA LYS A 144 -13.82 6.47 -8.93
C LYS A 144 -14.62 6.23 -10.21
N GLU A 145 -13.93 5.94 -11.33
CA GLU A 145 -14.59 5.59 -12.58
C GLU A 145 -15.52 4.39 -12.43
N LEU A 146 -15.06 3.32 -11.77
CA LEU A 146 -15.88 2.13 -11.51
C LEU A 146 -17.11 2.43 -10.64
N ALA A 147 -16.98 3.35 -9.68
CA ALA A 147 -18.09 3.75 -8.80
C ALA A 147 -19.09 4.69 -9.50
N GLU A 148 -18.71 5.33 -10.61
CA GLU A 148 -19.56 6.23 -11.39
C GLU A 148 -20.20 5.54 -12.61
N SER A 149 -19.64 4.43 -13.09
CA SER A 149 -20.11 3.72 -14.29
C SER A 149 -20.74 2.37 -13.95
N PRO A 150 -22.06 2.22 -14.12
CA PRO A 150 -22.80 1.00 -13.75
C PRO A 150 -22.82 -0.09 -14.83
N GLU A 151 -21.91 -0.07 -15.84
CA GLU A 151 -22.12 -0.84 -17.07
C GLU A 151 -22.25 -2.37 -16.88
N ASP A 152 -21.42 -3.02 -16.11
CA ASP A 152 -21.50 -4.47 -15.88
C ASP A 152 -20.97 -4.81 -14.49
N ALA A 153 -21.87 -5.02 -13.55
CA ALA A 153 -21.53 -5.27 -12.15
C ALA A 153 -20.53 -6.43 -11.97
N ASN A 154 -20.56 -7.47 -12.79
CA ASN A 154 -19.65 -8.61 -12.66
C ASN A 154 -18.25 -8.27 -13.18
N LYS A 155 -18.15 -7.54 -14.29
CA LYS A 155 -16.86 -7.08 -14.83
C LYS A 155 -16.24 -6.06 -13.89
N ALA A 156 -17.03 -5.09 -13.45
CA ALA A 156 -16.61 -4.07 -12.48
C ALA A 156 -16.11 -4.68 -11.18
N TYR A 157 -16.77 -5.72 -10.66
CA TYR A 157 -16.33 -6.42 -9.45
C TYR A 157 -15.00 -7.15 -9.63
N ASN A 158 -14.77 -7.79 -10.77
CA ASN A 158 -13.49 -8.44 -11.06
C ASN A 158 -12.35 -7.43 -11.22
N GLU A 159 -12.62 -6.28 -11.82
CA GLU A 159 -11.67 -5.18 -11.93
C GLU A 159 -11.37 -4.57 -10.57
N PHE A 160 -12.39 -4.34 -9.76
CA PHE A 160 -12.23 -3.86 -8.38
C PHE A 160 -11.31 -4.77 -7.56
N LYS A 161 -11.50 -6.10 -7.62
CA LYS A 161 -10.62 -7.06 -6.93
C LYS A 161 -9.16 -6.94 -7.37
N LYS A 162 -8.90 -6.72 -8.67
CA LYS A 162 -7.54 -6.51 -9.17
C LYS A 162 -6.93 -5.23 -8.62
N LEU A 163 -7.68 -4.13 -8.65
CA LEU A 163 -7.22 -2.85 -8.10
C LEU A 163 -6.96 -2.93 -6.59
N GLN A 164 -7.76 -3.70 -5.86
CA GLN A 164 -7.54 -3.95 -4.43
C GLN A 164 -6.23 -4.71 -4.19
N GLN A 165 -5.92 -5.70 -5.01
CA GLN A 165 -4.66 -6.42 -4.92
C GLN A 165 -3.47 -5.52 -5.28
N GLU A 166 -3.55 -4.77 -6.38
CA GLU A 166 -2.52 -3.80 -6.78
C GLU A 166 -2.27 -2.75 -5.69
N TRP A 167 -3.34 -2.28 -5.02
CA TRP A 167 -3.22 -1.35 -3.89
C TRP A 167 -2.42 -1.93 -2.73
N ASN A 168 -2.64 -3.20 -2.40
CA ASN A 168 -1.94 -3.89 -1.32
C ASN A 168 -0.47 -4.19 -1.68
N ASP A 169 -0.18 -4.43 -2.95
CA ASP A 169 1.17 -4.73 -3.43
C ASP A 169 2.08 -3.48 -3.45
N ILE A 170 1.50 -2.28 -3.53
CA ILE A 170 2.24 -1.03 -3.47
C ILE A 170 2.65 -0.74 -2.03
N LYS A 171 3.96 -0.72 -1.81
CA LYS A 171 4.61 -0.52 -0.51
C LYS A 171 4.44 0.91 0.02
N GLN A 172 5.52 1.46 0.55
CA GLN A 172 5.53 2.74 1.24
C GLN A 172 5.24 3.93 0.30
N VAL A 173 4.52 4.91 0.83
CA VAL A 173 4.25 6.22 0.22
C VAL A 173 4.69 7.32 1.20
N PRO A 174 4.82 8.59 0.77
CA PRO A 174 5.15 9.69 1.67
C PRO A 174 4.15 9.79 2.84
N ALA A 175 4.65 9.82 4.07
CA ALA A 175 3.83 9.78 5.30
C ALA A 175 2.74 10.88 5.35
N ALA A 176 3.04 12.07 4.83
CA ALA A 176 2.09 13.19 4.77
C ALA A 176 0.84 12.88 3.93
N LYS A 177 0.91 11.94 2.99
CA LYS A 177 -0.20 11.61 2.07
C LYS A 177 -0.97 10.33 2.44
N VAL A 178 -0.48 9.54 3.37
CA VAL A 178 -1.08 8.26 3.76
C VAL A 178 -2.55 8.41 4.15
N ASN A 179 -2.86 9.34 5.05
CA ASN A 179 -4.22 9.53 5.57
C ASN A 179 -5.20 10.01 4.48
N GLU A 180 -4.77 10.89 3.60
CA GLU A 180 -5.56 11.38 2.48
C GLU A 180 -5.88 10.25 1.49
N LEU A 181 -4.87 9.46 1.13
CA LEU A 181 -5.00 8.30 0.25
C LEU A 181 -5.98 7.27 0.82
N TRP A 182 -5.86 6.93 2.12
CA TRP A 182 -6.76 5.98 2.77
C TRP A 182 -8.21 6.45 2.78
N LYS A 183 -8.45 7.70 3.12
CA LYS A 183 -9.81 8.29 3.11
C LYS A 183 -10.43 8.22 1.71
N ASN A 184 -9.67 8.59 0.69
CA ASN A 184 -10.16 8.56 -0.69
C ASN A 184 -10.43 7.13 -1.16
N TYR A 185 -9.51 6.20 -0.87
CA TYR A 185 -9.68 4.80 -1.20
C TYR A 185 -10.95 4.22 -0.54
N GLN A 186 -11.12 4.40 0.78
CA GLN A 186 -12.30 3.92 1.51
C GLN A 186 -13.58 4.53 0.94
N HIS A 187 -13.59 5.82 0.70
CA HIS A 187 -14.77 6.50 0.16
C HIS A 187 -15.24 5.93 -1.19
N TYR A 188 -14.31 5.70 -2.12
CA TYR A 188 -14.70 5.15 -3.43
C TYR A 188 -14.96 3.65 -3.37
N ALA A 189 -14.30 2.91 -2.49
CA ALA A 189 -14.61 1.51 -2.24
C ALA A 189 -16.03 1.35 -1.67
N GLU A 190 -16.43 2.15 -0.68
CA GLU A 190 -17.78 2.16 -0.13
C GLU A 190 -18.82 2.48 -1.20
N LYS A 191 -18.61 3.56 -1.98
CA LYS A 191 -19.49 3.90 -3.10
C LYS A 191 -19.64 2.76 -4.11
N PHE A 192 -18.55 2.08 -4.42
CA PHE A 192 -18.59 0.95 -5.33
C PHE A 192 -19.42 -0.20 -4.77
N TYR A 193 -19.25 -0.55 -3.49
CA TYR A 193 -20.06 -1.58 -2.85
C TYR A 193 -21.53 -1.23 -2.77
N ASP A 194 -21.86 0.04 -2.49
CA ASP A 194 -23.26 0.52 -2.51
C ASP A 194 -23.87 0.38 -3.90
N LEU A 195 -23.10 0.70 -4.96
CA LEU A 195 -23.53 0.52 -6.34
C LEU A 195 -23.81 -0.96 -6.66
N ILE A 196 -22.90 -1.86 -6.28
CA ILE A 196 -23.09 -3.32 -6.47
C ILE A 196 -24.33 -3.83 -5.73
N LYS A 197 -24.51 -3.38 -4.49
CA LYS A 197 -25.68 -3.73 -3.68
C LYS A 197 -26.98 -3.27 -4.35
N LEU A 198 -27.02 -2.01 -4.78
CA LEU A 198 -28.16 -1.44 -5.48
C LEU A 198 -28.49 -2.20 -6.77
N ASN A 199 -27.47 -2.54 -7.59
CA ASN A 199 -27.65 -3.33 -8.80
C ASN A 199 -28.22 -4.73 -8.49
N ASN A 200 -27.79 -5.37 -7.41
CA ASN A 200 -28.32 -6.67 -7.00
C ASN A 200 -29.79 -6.55 -6.54
N GLU A 201 -30.13 -5.51 -5.79
CA GLU A 201 -31.51 -5.24 -5.35
C GLU A 201 -32.45 -5.00 -6.56
N PHE A 202 -32.02 -4.23 -7.56
CA PHE A 202 -32.77 -4.03 -8.79
C PHE A 202 -32.97 -5.33 -9.56
N ARG A 203 -31.92 -6.14 -9.69
CA ARG A 203 -32.00 -7.44 -10.37
C ARG A 203 -32.95 -8.41 -9.63
N GLU A 204 -32.91 -8.43 -8.32
CA GLU A 204 -33.84 -9.24 -7.51
C GLU A 204 -35.29 -8.76 -7.68
N TYR A 205 -35.50 -7.45 -7.69
CA TYR A 205 -36.82 -6.87 -7.96
C TYR A 205 -37.33 -7.25 -9.36
N ASP A 206 -36.49 -7.13 -10.40
CA ASP A 206 -36.86 -7.52 -11.76
C ASP A 206 -37.17 -9.02 -11.85
N PHE A 207 -36.36 -9.86 -11.20
CA PHE A 207 -36.65 -11.31 -11.13
C PHE A 207 -38.00 -11.60 -10.48
N LYS A 208 -38.31 -10.90 -9.40
CA LYS A 208 -39.61 -11.05 -8.73
C LYS A 208 -40.76 -10.60 -9.61
N LYS A 209 -40.64 -9.47 -10.28
CA LYS A 209 -41.64 -8.96 -11.21
C LYS A 209 -41.84 -9.89 -12.41
N ASN A 210 -40.77 -10.37 -13.00
CA ASN A 210 -40.83 -11.32 -14.09
C ASN A 210 -41.46 -12.63 -13.66
N LEU A 211 -41.22 -13.10 -12.44
CA LEU A 211 -41.83 -14.27 -11.87
C LEU A 211 -43.36 -14.09 -11.72
N GLU A 212 -43.80 -12.96 -11.16
CA GLU A 212 -45.21 -12.61 -11.02
C GLU A 212 -45.94 -12.64 -12.39
N ILE A 213 -45.34 -11.99 -13.41
CA ILE A 213 -45.88 -11.96 -14.77
C ILE A 213 -45.94 -13.38 -15.35
N LYS A 214 -44.85 -14.14 -15.30
CA LYS A 214 -44.81 -15.52 -15.84
C LYS A 214 -45.78 -16.44 -15.15
N THR A 215 -45.96 -16.33 -13.83
CA THR A 215 -46.97 -17.12 -13.09
C THR A 215 -48.37 -16.78 -13.56
N HIS A 216 -48.69 -15.50 -13.71
CA HIS A 216 -50.00 -15.07 -14.22
C HIS A 216 -50.25 -15.58 -15.65
N LEU A 217 -49.23 -15.55 -16.54
CA LEU A 217 -49.35 -16.10 -17.89
C LEU A 217 -49.60 -17.63 -17.89
N CYS A 218 -48.97 -18.37 -16.97
CA CYS A 218 -49.22 -19.81 -16.80
C CYS A 218 -50.66 -20.07 -16.30
N GLU A 219 -51.13 -19.34 -15.29
CA GLU A 219 -52.48 -19.43 -14.78
C GLU A 219 -53.54 -19.10 -15.86
N ALA A 220 -53.22 -18.09 -16.72
CA ALA A 220 -54.10 -17.77 -17.84
C ALA A 220 -54.10 -18.88 -18.89
N ALA A 221 -52.94 -19.50 -19.17
CA ALA A 221 -52.87 -20.65 -20.08
C ALA A 221 -53.60 -21.88 -19.56
N GLU A 222 -53.52 -22.18 -18.23
CA GLU A 222 -54.25 -23.27 -17.59
C GLU A 222 -55.78 -23.10 -17.72
N LYS A 223 -56.28 -21.87 -17.58
CA LYS A 223 -57.70 -21.56 -17.76
C LYS A 223 -58.22 -21.81 -19.16
N LEU A 224 -57.37 -21.79 -20.19
CA LEU A 224 -57.77 -22.11 -21.57
C LEU A 224 -58.10 -23.59 -21.78
N ALA A 225 -57.76 -24.46 -20.84
CA ALA A 225 -58.16 -25.86 -20.88
C ALA A 225 -59.69 -26.05 -20.77
N ASP A 226 -60.40 -25.07 -20.17
CA ASP A 226 -61.85 -25.07 -19.99
C ASP A 226 -62.58 -24.32 -21.10
N GLU A 227 -61.87 -23.80 -22.12
CA GLU A 227 -62.46 -23.04 -23.24
C GLU A 227 -63.14 -24.00 -24.25
N GLU A 228 -64.39 -23.75 -24.56
CA GLU A 228 -65.17 -24.58 -25.51
C GLU A 228 -64.69 -24.42 -26.97
N ASP A 229 -64.26 -23.22 -27.35
CA ASP A 229 -63.70 -22.93 -28.70
C ASP A 229 -62.22 -23.22 -28.77
N VAL A 230 -61.85 -24.40 -29.22
CA VAL A 230 -60.47 -24.88 -29.37
C VAL A 230 -59.62 -23.98 -30.28
N ILE A 231 -60.18 -23.36 -31.31
CA ILE A 231 -59.45 -22.50 -32.24
C ILE A 231 -59.07 -21.18 -31.53
N SER A 232 -60.06 -20.62 -30.82
CA SER A 232 -59.85 -19.43 -30.03
C SER A 232 -58.81 -19.67 -28.91
N ALA A 233 -58.94 -20.77 -28.18
CA ALA A 233 -58.01 -21.20 -27.13
C ALA A 233 -56.56 -21.32 -27.69
N PHE A 234 -56.40 -21.93 -28.87
CA PHE A 234 -55.10 -22.07 -29.50
C PHE A 234 -54.46 -20.72 -29.85
N HIS A 235 -55.20 -19.78 -30.42
CA HIS A 235 -54.66 -18.42 -30.69
C HIS A 235 -54.31 -17.67 -29.43
N GLN A 236 -55.11 -17.78 -28.39
CA GLN A 236 -54.79 -17.16 -27.08
C GLN A 236 -53.57 -17.79 -26.46
N LEU A 237 -53.40 -19.11 -26.49
CA LEU A 237 -52.20 -19.79 -26.01
C LEU A 237 -50.92 -19.36 -26.74
N GLN A 238 -50.99 -19.20 -28.09
CA GLN A 238 -49.84 -18.68 -28.83
C GLN A 238 -49.44 -17.27 -28.38
N LYS A 239 -50.44 -16.42 -28.11
CA LYS A 239 -50.15 -15.05 -27.62
C LYS A 239 -49.53 -15.09 -26.23
N LEU A 240 -50.07 -15.87 -25.29
CA LEU A 240 -49.52 -16.06 -23.94
C LEU A 240 -48.08 -16.62 -23.99
N HIS A 241 -47.85 -17.60 -24.89
CA HIS A 241 -46.50 -18.15 -25.08
C HIS A 241 -45.51 -17.09 -25.58
N GLN A 242 -45.92 -16.25 -26.52
CA GLN A 242 -45.08 -15.16 -27.00
C GLN A 242 -44.78 -14.13 -25.91
N GLU A 243 -45.78 -13.79 -25.07
CA GLU A 243 -45.59 -12.86 -23.94
C GLU A 243 -44.67 -13.49 -22.87
N PHE A 244 -44.80 -14.79 -22.59
CA PHE A 244 -43.92 -15.54 -21.69
C PHE A 244 -42.45 -15.50 -22.15
N ARG A 245 -42.20 -15.67 -23.46
CA ARG A 245 -40.85 -15.59 -24.05
C ARG A 245 -40.27 -14.17 -24.01
N ASN A 246 -41.10 -13.15 -24.15
CA ASN A 246 -40.69 -11.75 -24.11
C ASN A 246 -40.47 -11.24 -22.67
N THR A 247 -41.06 -11.90 -21.68
CA THR A 247 -40.82 -11.60 -20.26
C THR A 247 -39.39 -11.95 -19.90
N GLY A 248 -38.68 -11.05 -19.20
CA GLY A 248 -37.30 -11.20 -18.79
C GLY A 248 -36.99 -12.45 -17.94
N PRO A 249 -35.73 -12.64 -17.56
CA PRO A 249 -35.30 -13.79 -16.78
C PRO A 249 -35.88 -13.74 -15.34
N VAL A 250 -35.98 -14.91 -14.72
CA VAL A 250 -36.33 -15.09 -13.29
C VAL A 250 -35.15 -15.72 -12.55
N ALA A 251 -35.20 -15.76 -11.23
CA ALA A 251 -34.18 -16.44 -10.45
C ALA A 251 -34.09 -17.94 -10.86
N ARG A 252 -32.90 -18.48 -10.99
CA ARG A 252 -32.62 -19.83 -11.49
C ARG A 252 -33.36 -20.94 -10.69
N SER A 253 -33.59 -20.74 -9.39
CA SER A 253 -34.34 -21.62 -8.54
C SER A 253 -35.81 -21.70 -8.96
N GLU A 254 -36.40 -20.58 -9.39
CA GLU A 254 -37.80 -20.45 -9.80
C GLU A 254 -38.03 -20.85 -11.26
N GLU A 255 -37.02 -20.67 -12.12
CA GLU A 255 -37.10 -21.06 -13.53
C GLU A 255 -37.39 -22.55 -13.69
N ARG A 256 -36.83 -23.42 -12.82
CA ARG A 256 -37.16 -24.87 -12.79
C ARG A 256 -38.59 -25.15 -12.36
N ARG A 257 -39.23 -24.25 -11.59
CA ARG A 257 -40.58 -24.41 -11.06
C ARG A 257 -41.63 -23.96 -12.06
N VAL A 258 -41.39 -22.85 -12.78
CA VAL A 258 -42.31 -22.26 -13.75
C VAL A 258 -42.19 -22.95 -15.12
N GLY A 259 -41.03 -23.53 -15.48
CA GLY A 259 -40.77 -24.20 -16.75
C GLY A 259 -41.17 -25.68 -16.80
N LYS A 260 -41.76 -26.25 -15.76
CA LYS A 260 -42.33 -27.61 -15.73
C LYS A 260 -43.85 -27.56 -15.88
#